data_f38cf5c12e1673dfee3634ae0e0870e6
#
_entry.id   f38cf5c12e1673dfee3634ae0e0870e6
#
_cell.length_a   1.000
_cell.length_b   1.000
_cell.length_c   1.000
_cell.angle_alpha   90.00
_cell.angle_beta   90.00
_cell.angle_gamma   90.00
#
_symmetry.space_group_name_H-M   'P 1'
#
loop_
_entity.id
_entity.type
_entity.pdbx_description
1 polymer ?
#
loop_
_entity_poly.entity_id
_entity_poly.type
_entity_poly.pdbx_seq_one_letter_code
_entity_poly.pdbx_strand_id
1 'polypeptide(L)'
;MDTRFRRFGDFAAKFSEEIVRTVATTTVERAASKTAEINLEIARAVFGKWSIDILAILYHIGPLGFEELRRRLGVISPRVLSTKLKVMESQALVERLVRTSRPIGVRYSLTDEGLTVAKLGEPIFLYLRFCLG
;
A
#
# COMPACT_ATOMS: atom_id res chain seq x y z
N MET A 1 13.93 -18.40 -14.41
CA MET A 1 13.52 -17.13 -13.80
C MET A 1 13.49 -16.01 -14.82
N ASP A 2 12.46 -15.25 -14.83
CA ASP A 2 12.32 -14.16 -15.77
C ASP A 2 13.29 -13.03 -15.45
N THR A 3 14.15 -12.69 -16.40
CA THR A 3 15.16 -11.63 -16.22
C THR A 3 14.56 -10.25 -16.10
N ARG A 4 13.28 -10.07 -16.48
CA ARG A 4 12.60 -8.78 -16.37
C ARG A 4 12.46 -8.35 -14.92
N PHE A 5 12.17 -9.29 -14.01
CA PHE A 5 12.06 -8.97 -12.59
C PHE A 5 13.42 -8.53 -12.03
N ARG A 6 14.49 -9.19 -12.44
CA ARG A 6 15.83 -8.81 -11.99
C ARG A 6 16.20 -7.41 -12.47
N ARG A 7 15.93 -7.12 -13.73
CA ARG A 7 16.19 -5.78 -14.30
C ARG A 7 15.36 -4.71 -13.59
N PHE A 8 14.10 -5.01 -13.32
CA PHE A 8 13.26 -4.08 -12.60
C PHE A 8 13.77 -3.83 -11.18
N GLY A 9 14.23 -4.88 -10.50
CA GLY A 9 14.83 -4.74 -9.19
C GLY A 9 16.07 -3.85 -9.22
N ASP A 10 16.94 -4.03 -10.19
CA ASP A 10 18.13 -3.18 -10.36
C ASP A 10 17.75 -1.73 -10.63
N PHE A 11 16.75 -1.53 -11.49
CA PHE A 11 16.23 -0.18 -11.77
C PHE A 11 15.66 0.45 -10.49
N ALA A 12 14.86 -0.29 -9.73
CA ALA A 12 14.26 0.22 -8.50
C ALA A 12 15.32 0.60 -7.48
N ALA A 13 16.38 -0.21 -7.35
CA ALA A 13 17.47 0.08 -6.43
C ALA A 13 18.19 1.38 -6.82
N LYS A 14 18.48 1.56 -8.10
CA LYS A 14 19.12 2.78 -8.59
C LYS A 14 18.23 4.00 -8.39
N PHE A 15 16.95 3.86 -8.70
CA PHE A 15 15.97 4.91 -8.48
C PHE A 15 15.95 5.34 -7.03
N SER A 16 15.95 4.37 -6.10
CA SER A 16 15.93 4.65 -4.68
C SER A 16 17.19 5.40 -4.24
N GLU A 17 18.35 5.00 -4.75
CA GLU A 17 19.62 5.69 -4.46
C GLU A 17 19.59 7.14 -4.94
N GLU A 18 19.04 7.39 -6.11
CA GLU A 18 18.94 8.74 -6.67
C GLU A 18 18.01 9.62 -5.83
N ILE A 19 16.85 9.08 -5.42
CA ILE A 19 15.92 9.80 -4.56
C ILE A 19 16.57 10.16 -3.24
N VAL A 20 17.24 9.22 -2.60
CA VAL A 20 17.91 9.46 -1.32
C VAL A 20 18.97 10.54 -1.46
N ARG A 21 19.78 10.50 -2.52
CA ARG A 21 20.80 11.53 -2.79
C ARG A 21 20.20 12.91 -2.98
N THR A 22 19.07 13.00 -3.64
CA THR A 22 18.41 14.27 -3.92
C THR A 22 17.79 14.87 -2.67
N VAL A 23 17.19 14.04 -1.83
CA VAL A 23 16.43 14.49 -0.66
C VAL A 23 17.30 14.63 0.58
N ALA A 24 18.26 13.72 0.79
CA ALA A 24 19.08 13.68 1.99
C ALA A 24 20.41 14.40 1.79
N THR A 25 20.39 15.73 1.79
CA THR A 25 21.58 16.52 1.54
C THR A 25 22.54 16.63 2.71
N THR A 26 22.11 16.33 3.93
CA THR A 26 22.89 16.69 5.12
C THR A 26 23.21 15.55 6.07
N THR A 27 22.73 14.34 5.83
CA THR A 27 22.84 13.28 6.82
C THR A 27 23.20 11.92 6.23
N VAL A 28 24.08 11.94 5.23
CA VAL A 28 24.44 10.72 4.50
C VAL A 28 25.15 9.71 5.41
N GLU A 29 25.89 10.18 6.39
CA GLU A 29 26.74 9.33 7.24
C GLU A 29 25.96 8.42 8.19
N ARG A 30 24.76 8.84 8.58
CA ARG A 30 23.95 8.04 9.49
C ARG A 30 22.94 7.20 8.74
N ALA A 31 23.10 7.13 7.44
CA ALA A 31 22.03 6.73 6.56
C ALA A 31 21.54 5.29 6.80
N ALA A 32 22.42 4.32 6.91
CA ALA A 32 22.00 2.92 6.89
C ALA A 32 21.14 2.54 8.10
N SER A 33 21.63 2.80 9.30
CA SER A 33 20.91 2.46 10.53
C SER A 33 19.62 3.27 10.67
N LYS A 34 19.71 4.58 10.42
CA LYS A 34 18.57 5.46 10.54
C LYS A 34 17.49 5.15 9.49
N THR A 35 17.92 4.84 8.27
CA THR A 35 16.99 4.45 7.21
C THR A 35 16.26 3.17 7.57
N ALA A 36 16.95 2.19 8.13
CA ALA A 36 16.32 0.94 8.56
C ALA A 36 15.27 1.19 9.64
N GLU A 37 15.57 2.06 10.61
CA GLU A 37 14.63 2.41 11.67
C GLU A 37 13.39 3.09 11.10
N ILE A 38 13.57 4.06 10.20
CA ILE A 38 12.46 4.77 9.58
C ILE A 38 11.59 3.82 8.75
N ASN A 39 12.22 2.95 7.96
CA ASN A 39 11.50 1.99 7.15
C ASN A 39 10.71 1.01 8.01
N LEU A 40 11.25 0.62 9.16
CA LEU A 40 10.55 -0.26 10.07
C LEU A 40 9.32 0.42 10.68
N GLU A 41 9.43 1.69 11.04
CA GLU A 41 8.31 2.46 11.54
C GLU A 41 7.21 2.59 10.48
N ILE A 42 7.60 2.90 9.24
CA ILE A 42 6.66 2.98 8.12
C ILE A 42 5.98 1.62 7.90
N ALA A 43 6.75 0.55 7.91
CA ALA A 43 6.21 -0.79 7.70
C ALA A 43 5.16 -1.13 8.76
N ARG A 44 5.43 -0.81 10.01
CA ARG A 44 4.48 -1.07 11.09
C ARG A 44 3.24 -0.19 11.00
N ALA A 45 3.42 1.08 10.66
CA ALA A 45 2.31 2.04 10.61
C ALA A 45 1.44 1.84 9.38
N VAL A 46 2.05 1.62 8.21
CA VAL A 46 1.34 1.59 6.92
C VAL A 46 0.98 0.17 6.52
N PHE A 47 1.89 -0.79 6.73
CA PHE A 47 1.71 -2.17 6.28
C PHE A 47 1.37 -3.14 7.41
N GLY A 48 0.72 -2.64 8.45
CA GLY A 48 0.23 -3.50 9.51
C GLY A 48 -0.81 -4.49 9.00
N LYS A 49 -1.25 -5.37 9.87
CA LYS A 49 -2.22 -6.40 9.53
C LYS A 49 -3.42 -5.80 8.81
N TRP A 50 -3.84 -6.42 7.74
CA TRP A 50 -4.97 -6.06 6.87
C TRP A 50 -4.72 -4.91 5.91
N SER A 51 -3.69 -4.08 6.13
CA SER A 51 -3.46 -2.91 5.27
C SER A 51 -3.12 -3.30 3.84
N ILE A 52 -2.20 -4.24 3.67
CA ILE A 52 -1.81 -4.72 2.34
C ILE A 52 -3.00 -5.37 1.65
N ASP A 53 -3.78 -6.14 2.40
CA ASP A 53 -4.95 -6.83 1.85
C ASP A 53 -5.97 -5.82 1.32
N ILE A 54 -6.23 -4.76 2.07
CA ILE A 54 -7.17 -3.71 1.65
C ILE A 54 -6.64 -2.98 0.41
N LEU A 55 -5.36 -2.61 0.42
CA LEU A 55 -4.75 -1.96 -0.73
C LEU A 55 -4.86 -2.82 -1.98
N ALA A 56 -4.55 -4.11 -1.85
CA ALA A 56 -4.59 -5.03 -2.98
C ALA A 56 -6.00 -5.19 -3.54
N ILE A 57 -6.97 -5.37 -2.68
CA ILE A 57 -8.37 -5.55 -3.11
C ILE A 57 -8.88 -4.29 -3.82
N LEU A 58 -8.67 -3.12 -3.21
CA LEU A 58 -9.14 -1.88 -3.82
C LEU A 58 -8.38 -1.55 -5.10
N TYR A 59 -7.14 -1.96 -5.20
CA TYR A 59 -6.37 -1.77 -6.42
C TYR A 59 -6.92 -2.60 -7.59
N HIS A 60 -7.17 -3.88 -7.35
CA HIS A 60 -7.58 -4.78 -8.42
C HIS A 60 -9.06 -4.71 -8.75
N ILE A 61 -9.90 -4.39 -7.78
CA ILE A 61 -11.34 -4.40 -7.98
C ILE A 61 -11.91 -2.99 -8.15
N GLY A 62 -11.37 -2.03 -7.43
CA GLY A 62 -11.85 -0.67 -7.44
C GLY A 62 -12.68 -0.33 -6.21
N PRO A 63 -13.44 0.76 -6.25
CA PRO A 63 -14.21 1.19 -5.09
C PRO A 63 -15.22 0.13 -4.63
N LEU A 64 -15.27 -0.11 -3.33
CA LEU A 64 -16.16 -1.09 -2.72
C LEU A 64 -16.85 -0.51 -1.48
N GLY A 65 -18.08 -0.95 -1.25
CA GLY A 65 -18.76 -0.68 0.00
C GLY A 65 -18.16 -1.47 1.15
N PHE A 66 -18.53 -1.10 2.37
CA PHE A 66 -17.97 -1.70 3.59
C PHE A 66 -18.19 -3.21 3.63
N GLU A 67 -19.42 -3.68 3.42
CA GLU A 67 -19.74 -5.10 3.52
C GLU A 67 -19.10 -5.93 2.41
N GLU A 68 -19.04 -5.37 1.19
CA GLU A 68 -18.38 -6.06 0.11
C GLU A 68 -16.89 -6.22 0.37
N LEU A 69 -16.26 -5.16 0.85
CA LEU A 69 -14.85 -5.20 1.23
C LEU A 69 -14.61 -6.23 2.34
N ARG A 70 -15.48 -6.22 3.36
CA ARG A 70 -15.37 -7.15 4.47
C ARG A 70 -15.45 -8.60 4.01
N ARG A 71 -16.40 -8.90 3.13
CA ARG A 71 -16.55 -10.26 2.59
C ARG A 71 -15.31 -10.72 1.83
N ARG A 72 -14.72 -9.83 1.05
CA ARG A 72 -13.54 -10.18 0.25
C ARG A 72 -12.29 -10.35 1.11
N LEU A 73 -12.23 -9.67 2.23
CA LEU A 73 -11.11 -9.82 3.17
C LEU A 73 -11.18 -11.13 3.97
N GLY A 74 -12.37 -11.70 4.10
CA GLY A 74 -12.54 -12.96 4.82
C GLY A 74 -12.89 -12.76 6.29
N VAL A 75 -12.06 -13.28 7.18
CA VAL A 75 -12.37 -13.32 8.62
C VAL A 75 -11.89 -12.04 9.31
N ILE A 76 -12.56 -10.95 9.04
CA ILE A 76 -12.30 -9.68 9.72
C ILE A 76 -13.59 -9.18 10.34
N SER A 77 -13.55 -8.72 11.60
CA SER A 77 -14.72 -8.17 12.24
C SER A 77 -15.04 -6.78 11.69
N PRO A 78 -16.32 -6.39 11.74
CA PRO A 78 -16.69 -5.03 11.31
C PRO A 78 -15.95 -3.96 12.09
N ARG A 79 -15.73 -4.18 13.38
CA ARG A 79 -15.02 -3.21 14.23
C ARG A 79 -13.57 -3.04 13.79
N VAL A 80 -12.87 -4.14 13.52
CA VAL A 80 -11.47 -4.10 13.10
C VAL A 80 -11.36 -3.43 11.74
N LEU A 81 -12.24 -3.78 10.80
CA LEU A 81 -12.22 -3.16 9.48
C LEU A 81 -12.50 -1.67 9.56
N SER A 82 -13.50 -1.27 10.35
CA SER A 82 -13.81 0.14 10.53
C SER A 82 -12.62 0.93 11.06
N THR A 83 -11.95 0.38 12.08
CA THR A 83 -10.77 0.99 12.67
C THR A 83 -9.64 1.10 11.66
N LYS A 84 -9.40 0.03 10.90
CA LYS A 84 -8.33 0.00 9.91
C LYS A 84 -8.58 1.01 8.79
N LEU A 85 -9.81 1.10 8.31
CA LEU A 85 -10.15 2.06 7.27
C LEU A 85 -9.95 3.50 7.73
N LYS A 86 -10.30 3.81 8.98
CA LYS A 86 -10.07 5.15 9.53
C LYS A 86 -8.58 5.48 9.60
N VAL A 87 -7.76 4.52 10.00
CA VAL A 87 -6.31 4.70 10.01
C VAL A 87 -5.79 4.95 8.60
N MET A 88 -6.23 4.17 7.63
CA MET A 88 -5.79 4.32 6.24
C MET A 88 -6.28 5.63 5.63
N GLU A 89 -7.45 6.11 6.01
CA GLU A 89 -7.91 7.44 5.63
C GLU A 89 -6.98 8.52 6.20
N SER A 90 -6.60 8.40 7.46
CA SER A 90 -5.69 9.35 8.08
C SER A 90 -4.29 9.33 7.46
N GLN A 91 -3.91 8.22 6.87
CA GLN A 91 -2.65 8.08 6.14
C GLN A 91 -2.75 8.56 4.68
N ALA A 92 -3.91 9.04 4.29
CA ALA A 92 -4.20 9.46 2.92
C ALA A 92 -4.05 8.35 1.87
N LEU A 93 -4.25 7.10 2.26
CA LEU A 93 -4.16 5.96 1.35
C LEU A 93 -5.52 5.55 0.80
N VAL A 94 -6.57 5.76 1.59
CA VAL A 94 -7.93 5.40 1.27
C VAL A 94 -8.82 6.63 1.48
N GLU A 95 -9.81 6.80 0.63
CA GLU A 95 -10.81 7.83 0.80
C GLU A 95 -12.19 7.23 0.88
N ARG A 96 -13.05 7.91 1.61
CA ARG A 96 -14.43 7.51 1.80
C ARG A 96 -15.31 8.35 0.89
N LEU A 97 -15.96 7.67 -0.06
CA LEU A 97 -16.82 8.34 -1.03
C LEU A 97 -18.28 8.20 -0.57
N VAL A 98 -18.92 9.33 -0.31
CA VAL A 98 -20.30 9.34 0.12
C VAL A 98 -21.18 9.71 -1.06
N ARG A 99 -22.14 8.85 -1.35
CA ARG A 99 -23.12 9.09 -2.41
C ARG A 99 -24.41 9.57 -1.77
N THR A 100 -24.81 10.78 -2.10
CA THR A 100 -26.04 11.40 -1.55
C THR A 100 -27.26 11.16 -2.44
N SER A 101 -27.07 10.84 -3.72
CA SER A 101 -28.15 10.47 -4.63
C SER A 101 -28.36 8.96 -4.59
N ARG A 102 -29.53 8.51 -5.01
CA ARG A 102 -29.84 7.08 -4.98
C ARG A 102 -29.01 6.28 -5.98
N PRO A 103 -28.52 5.09 -5.59
CA PRO A 103 -28.61 4.51 -4.25
C PRO A 103 -27.66 5.23 -3.29
N ILE A 104 -28.18 5.59 -2.12
CA ILE A 104 -27.38 6.21 -1.06
C ILE A 104 -26.40 5.18 -0.52
N GLY A 105 -25.17 5.59 -0.26
CA GLY A 105 -24.21 4.66 0.30
C GLY A 105 -22.82 5.26 0.43
N VAL A 106 -21.94 4.46 1.01
CA VAL A 106 -20.55 4.82 1.23
C VAL A 106 -19.69 3.77 0.54
N ARG A 107 -18.68 4.24 -0.19
CA ARG A 107 -17.70 3.37 -0.80
C ARG A 107 -16.31 3.81 -0.39
N TYR A 108 -15.40 2.87 -0.38
CA TYR A 108 -14.00 3.11 -0.08
C TYR A 108 -13.19 2.92 -1.35
N SER A 109 -12.28 3.84 -1.60
CA SER A 109 -11.46 3.83 -2.80
C SER A 109 -10.03 4.23 -2.44
N LEU A 110 -9.07 3.83 -3.25
CA LEU A 110 -7.71 4.30 -3.10
C LEU A 110 -7.64 5.78 -3.50
N THR A 111 -6.87 6.53 -2.74
CA THR A 111 -6.46 7.88 -3.17
C THR A 111 -5.38 7.74 -4.25
N ASP A 112 -4.92 8.88 -4.80
CA ASP A 112 -3.78 8.85 -5.72
C ASP A 112 -2.53 8.30 -5.02
N GLU A 113 -2.33 8.65 -3.75
CA GLU A 113 -1.23 8.14 -2.95
C GLU A 113 -1.36 6.63 -2.71
N GLY A 114 -2.58 6.18 -2.34
CA GLY A 114 -2.84 4.75 -2.17
C GLY A 114 -2.64 3.97 -3.44
N LEU A 115 -3.06 4.52 -4.57
CA LEU A 115 -2.86 3.91 -5.87
C LEU A 115 -1.37 3.80 -6.21
N THR A 116 -0.60 4.84 -5.92
CA THR A 116 0.84 4.82 -6.14
C THR A 116 1.52 3.74 -5.30
N VAL A 117 1.16 3.67 -4.02
CA VAL A 117 1.70 2.62 -3.13
C VAL A 117 1.37 1.23 -3.67
N ALA A 118 0.14 1.01 -4.09
CA ALA A 118 -0.28 -0.28 -4.65
C ALA A 118 0.52 -0.63 -5.91
N LYS A 119 0.70 0.34 -6.80
CA LYS A 119 1.49 0.12 -8.03
C LYS A 119 2.95 -0.20 -7.72
N LEU A 120 3.52 0.46 -6.73
CA LEU A 120 4.91 0.19 -6.34
C LEU A 120 5.06 -1.20 -5.74
N GLY A 121 4.03 -1.70 -5.05
CA GLY A 121 4.08 -3.00 -4.40
C GLY A 121 3.72 -4.17 -5.30
N GLU A 122 2.93 -3.94 -6.35
CA GLU A 122 2.44 -5.04 -7.20
C GLU A 122 3.54 -5.94 -7.77
N PRO A 123 4.66 -5.41 -8.25
CA PRO A 123 5.73 -6.27 -8.78
C PRO A 123 6.25 -7.30 -7.77
N ILE A 124 6.22 -6.98 -6.49
CA ILE A 124 6.64 -7.91 -5.44
C ILE A 124 5.71 -9.13 -5.43
N PHE A 125 4.40 -8.90 -5.47
CA PHE A 125 3.42 -9.98 -5.48
C PHE A 125 3.52 -10.83 -6.74
N LEU A 126 3.72 -10.18 -7.89
CA LEU A 126 3.90 -10.91 -9.14
C LEU A 126 5.15 -11.79 -9.10
N TYR A 127 6.24 -11.26 -8.59
CA TYR A 127 7.47 -12.02 -8.47
C TYR A 127 7.27 -13.26 -7.59
N LEU A 128 6.68 -13.06 -6.43
CA LEU A 128 6.44 -14.16 -5.49
C LEU A 128 5.50 -15.21 -6.10
N ARG A 129 4.48 -14.76 -6.80
CA ARG A 129 3.50 -15.65 -7.43
C ARG A 129 4.12 -16.52 -8.51
N PHE A 130 4.95 -15.95 -9.38
CA PHE A 130 5.50 -16.66 -10.53
C PHE A 130 6.87 -17.31 -10.29
N CYS A 131 7.56 -16.92 -9.24
CA CYS A 131 8.89 -17.47 -8.95
C CYS A 131 8.92 -18.38 -7.73
N LEU A 132 8.01 -18.21 -6.79
CA LEU A 132 7.91 -19.05 -5.60
C LEU A 132 6.65 -19.90 -5.56
N GLY A 133 5.67 -19.56 -6.36
CA GLY A 133 4.44 -20.32 -6.47
C GLY A 133 4.56 -21.40 -7.51
#